data_16a9d289b62900ce40d516b0ab2ed339
#
_entry.id   16a9d289b62900ce40d516b0ab2ed339
#
_cell.length_a   1.000
_cell.length_b   1.000
_cell.length_c   1.000
_cell.angle_alpha   90.00
_cell.angle_beta   90.00
_cell.angle_gamma   90.00
#
_symmetry.space_group_name_H-M   'P 1'
#
loop_
_entity.id
_entity.type
_entity.pdbx_description
1 polymer ?
#
loop_
_entity_poly.entity_id
_entity_poly.type
_entity_poly.pdbx_seq_one_letter_code
_entity_poly.pdbx_strand_id
1 'polypeptide(L)'
;SASRERGAGFEEAIAKHEGINVVAKQPANFDRTQGLDVATNLLQAHPDVKAIFAENDEMALGALEALGDRAGTEVIVVGFDGTTEGLSAVEDGRMLATIAQQPEELGARAVEEAAKLLRGEDAEAEVPVEVVTVSSDNVADYQ
;
A
#
# COMPACT_ATOMS: atom_id res chain seq x y z
N SER A 1 9.41 8.23 -8.99
CA SER A 1 8.57 7.05 -9.24
C SER A 1 7.65 6.83 -8.04
N ALA A 2 6.51 6.19 -8.24
CA ALA A 2 5.51 5.93 -7.17
C ALA A 2 6.12 5.26 -5.93
N SER A 3 6.97 4.24 -6.09
CA SER A 3 7.68 3.61 -4.97
C SER A 3 8.51 4.60 -4.15
N ARG A 4 9.27 5.48 -4.81
CA ARG A 4 10.09 6.47 -4.09
C ARG A 4 9.24 7.44 -3.28
N GLU A 5 8.12 7.85 -3.82
CA GLU A 5 7.19 8.81 -3.16
C GLU A 5 6.45 8.14 -2.01
N ARG A 6 5.97 6.89 -2.19
CA ARG A 6 5.36 6.08 -1.11
C ARG A 6 6.34 5.86 0.04
N GLY A 7 7.57 5.45 -0.27
CA GLY A 7 8.62 5.24 0.73
C GLY A 7 9.02 6.54 1.45
N ALA A 8 9.17 7.65 0.72
CA ALA A 8 9.49 8.95 1.32
C ALA A 8 8.38 9.45 2.25
N GLY A 9 7.11 9.33 1.83
CA GLY A 9 5.95 9.69 2.67
C GLY A 9 5.88 8.86 3.94
N PHE A 10 6.14 7.55 3.85
CA PHE A 10 6.24 6.67 5.01
C PHE A 10 7.35 7.12 5.98
N GLU A 11 8.56 7.35 5.47
CA GLU A 11 9.70 7.79 6.29
C GLU A 11 9.44 9.14 6.97
N GLU A 12 8.85 10.10 6.25
CA GLU A 12 8.48 11.41 6.82
C GLU A 12 7.41 11.28 7.92
N ALA A 13 6.41 10.41 7.71
CA ALA A 13 5.36 10.19 8.70
C ALA A 13 5.93 9.52 9.97
N ILE A 14 6.70 8.44 9.81
CA ILE A 14 7.29 7.71 10.94
C ILE A 14 8.23 8.60 11.76
N ALA A 15 8.99 9.50 11.13
CA ALA A 15 9.88 10.41 11.84
C ALA A 15 9.16 11.34 12.83
N LYS A 16 7.84 11.51 12.70
CA LYS A 16 7.01 12.32 13.61
C LYS A 16 6.50 11.53 14.82
N HIS A 17 6.72 10.21 14.86
CA HIS A 17 6.23 9.31 15.91
C HIS A 17 7.37 8.75 16.74
N GLU A 18 7.59 9.34 17.92
CA GLU A 18 8.57 8.82 18.87
C GLU A 18 8.20 7.39 19.32
N GLY A 19 9.19 6.50 19.38
CA GLY A 19 9.00 5.11 19.81
C GLY A 19 8.71 4.13 18.67
N ILE A 20 8.52 4.59 17.43
CA ILE A 20 8.44 3.71 16.25
C ILE A 20 9.80 3.72 15.55
N ASN A 21 10.38 2.52 15.37
CA ASN A 21 11.69 2.36 14.73
C ASN A 21 11.56 1.48 13.49
N VAL A 22 12.03 1.95 12.35
CA VAL A 22 12.17 1.14 11.14
C VAL A 22 13.42 0.28 11.30
N VAL A 23 13.23 -1.03 11.50
CA VAL A 23 14.34 -1.97 11.76
C VAL A 23 14.95 -2.51 10.47
N ALA A 24 14.21 -2.52 9.36
CA ALA A 24 14.70 -2.96 8.06
C ALA A 24 13.87 -2.39 6.93
N LYS A 25 14.50 -2.28 5.75
CA LYS A 25 13.85 -1.89 4.50
C LYS A 25 14.53 -2.64 3.36
N GLN A 26 13.75 -3.36 2.54
CA GLN A 26 14.26 -4.11 1.40
C GLN A 26 13.31 -4.03 0.21
N PRO A 27 13.80 -3.97 -1.03
CA PRO A 27 12.97 -4.01 -2.23
C PRO A 27 12.48 -5.44 -2.50
N ALA A 28 11.22 -5.55 -2.95
CA ALA A 28 10.64 -6.78 -3.48
C ALA A 28 9.94 -6.55 -4.84
N ASN A 29 10.30 -5.47 -5.54
CA ASN A 29 9.97 -5.15 -6.93
C ASN A 29 8.48 -5.23 -7.29
N PHE A 30 7.58 -4.93 -6.33
CA PHE A 30 6.13 -5.04 -6.48
C PHE A 30 5.63 -6.45 -6.83
N ASP A 31 6.39 -7.47 -6.48
CA ASP A 31 6.14 -8.88 -6.80
C ASP A 31 5.81 -9.68 -5.54
N ARG A 32 4.76 -10.51 -5.59
CA ARG A 32 4.25 -11.29 -4.45
C ARG A 32 5.26 -12.33 -3.97
N THR A 33 5.90 -13.04 -4.89
CA THR A 33 6.87 -14.09 -4.55
C THR A 33 8.11 -13.48 -3.91
N GLN A 34 8.61 -12.36 -4.45
CA GLN A 34 9.71 -11.63 -3.83
C GLN A 34 9.29 -11.01 -2.50
N GLY A 35 8.04 -10.55 -2.36
CA GLY A 35 7.46 -10.11 -1.10
C GLY A 35 7.51 -11.19 -0.03
N LEU A 36 7.10 -12.42 -0.37
CA LEU A 36 7.18 -13.60 0.50
C LEU A 36 8.63 -13.90 0.91
N ASP A 37 9.55 -13.95 -0.04
CA ASP A 37 10.96 -14.27 0.23
C ASP A 37 11.63 -13.21 1.12
N VAL A 38 11.40 -11.93 0.81
CA VAL A 38 11.94 -10.81 1.59
C VAL A 38 11.32 -10.79 2.99
N ALA A 39 10.00 -10.92 3.12
CA ALA A 39 9.34 -10.96 4.42
C ALA A 39 9.83 -12.14 5.26
N THR A 40 9.99 -13.33 4.69
CA THR A 40 10.54 -14.51 5.38
C THR A 40 11.91 -14.22 5.96
N ASN A 41 12.81 -13.62 5.17
CA ASN A 41 14.16 -13.27 5.62
C ASN A 41 14.15 -12.18 6.72
N LEU A 42 13.31 -11.16 6.55
CA LEU A 42 13.17 -10.07 7.54
C LEU A 42 12.61 -10.58 8.86
N LEU A 43 11.62 -11.46 8.83
CA LEU A 43 11.03 -12.07 10.03
C LEU A 43 12.01 -12.99 10.78
N GLN A 44 12.91 -13.65 10.07
CA GLN A 44 14.00 -14.41 10.71
C GLN A 44 15.02 -13.49 11.38
N ALA A 45 15.37 -12.37 10.76
CA ALA A 45 16.31 -11.41 11.31
C ALA A 45 15.70 -10.56 12.44
N HIS A 46 14.40 -10.30 12.39
CA HIS A 46 13.66 -9.43 13.31
C HIS A 46 12.38 -10.14 13.80
N PRO A 47 12.49 -11.20 14.61
CA PRO A 47 11.32 -12.01 15.03
C PRO A 47 10.28 -11.22 15.83
N ASP A 48 10.69 -10.14 16.48
CA ASP A 48 9.84 -9.29 17.34
C ASP A 48 9.20 -8.11 16.59
N VAL A 49 9.33 -8.02 15.27
CA VAL A 49 8.70 -6.95 14.48
C VAL A 49 7.19 -6.92 14.73
N LYS A 50 6.62 -5.71 14.79
CA LYS A 50 5.20 -5.49 15.11
C LYS A 50 4.37 -5.03 13.91
N ALA A 51 5.01 -4.49 12.88
CA ALA A 51 4.32 -4.01 11.71
C ALA A 51 5.17 -4.15 10.45
N ILE A 52 4.50 -4.34 9.33
CA ILE A 52 5.08 -4.32 7.98
C ILE A 52 4.25 -3.33 7.15
N PHE A 53 4.91 -2.34 6.55
CA PHE A 53 4.35 -1.55 5.47
C PHE A 53 4.89 -2.07 4.14
N ALA A 54 4.01 -2.48 3.26
CA ALA A 54 4.34 -2.86 1.90
C ALA A 54 3.86 -1.79 0.92
N GLU A 55 4.72 -1.36 0.02
CA GLU A 55 4.42 -0.29 -0.93
C GLU A 55 3.40 -0.69 -2.02
N ASN A 56 2.95 -1.97 -2.03
CA ASN A 56 1.77 -2.42 -2.78
C ASN A 56 1.15 -3.69 -2.16
N ASP A 57 -0.07 -4.04 -2.58
CA ASP A 57 -0.81 -5.19 -2.07
C ASP A 57 -0.17 -6.52 -2.46
N GLU A 58 0.47 -6.64 -3.63
CA GLU A 58 1.15 -7.87 -4.02
C GLU A 58 2.26 -8.25 -3.02
N MET A 59 3.10 -7.29 -2.65
CA MET A 59 4.12 -7.52 -1.62
C MET A 59 3.50 -7.73 -0.24
N ALA A 60 2.40 -7.02 0.09
CA ALA A 60 1.65 -7.22 1.33
C ALA A 60 1.12 -8.65 1.44
N LEU A 61 0.49 -9.18 0.39
CA LEU A 61 -0.02 -10.54 0.32
C LEU A 61 1.10 -11.58 0.47
N GLY A 62 2.27 -11.34 -0.13
CA GLY A 62 3.46 -12.15 0.09
C GLY A 62 3.92 -12.13 1.56
N ALA A 63 3.91 -10.96 2.20
CA ALA A 63 4.24 -10.84 3.61
C ALA A 63 3.21 -11.54 4.52
N LEU A 64 1.92 -11.51 4.19
CA LEU A 64 0.87 -12.25 4.90
C LEU A 64 1.10 -13.76 4.84
N GLU A 65 1.58 -14.27 3.70
CA GLU A 65 1.92 -15.69 3.54
C GLU A 65 3.12 -16.06 4.43
N ALA A 66 4.17 -15.23 4.47
CA ALA A 66 5.33 -15.43 5.33
C ALA A 66 4.96 -15.42 6.83
N LEU A 67 3.99 -14.59 7.23
CA LEU A 67 3.53 -14.47 8.61
C LEU A 67 2.64 -15.64 9.06
N GLY A 68 1.87 -16.23 8.14
CA GLY A 68 0.87 -17.25 8.49
C GLY A 68 -0.13 -16.72 9.52
N ASP A 69 -0.31 -17.47 10.62
CA ASP A 69 -1.26 -17.13 11.69
C ASP A 69 -0.88 -15.89 12.52
N ARG A 70 0.32 -15.37 12.35
CA ARG A 70 0.77 -14.12 13.00
C ARG A 70 0.20 -12.87 12.33
N ALA A 71 -0.26 -12.99 11.07
CA ALA A 71 -0.82 -11.88 10.32
C ALA A 71 -2.11 -11.37 10.97
N GLY A 72 -2.21 -10.07 11.23
CA GLY A 72 -3.36 -9.43 11.86
C GLY A 72 -3.51 -9.69 13.36
N THR A 73 -2.72 -10.60 13.93
CA THR A 73 -2.76 -10.96 15.36
C THR A 73 -1.55 -10.45 16.13
N GLU A 74 -0.35 -10.79 15.67
CA GLU A 74 0.92 -10.38 16.29
C GLU A 74 1.63 -9.30 15.48
N VAL A 75 1.46 -9.31 14.15
CA VAL A 75 2.11 -8.39 13.21
C VAL A 75 1.06 -7.72 12.34
N ILE A 76 1.04 -6.41 12.40
CA ILE A 76 0.18 -5.57 11.57
C ILE A 76 0.77 -5.47 10.18
N VAL A 77 -0.06 -5.63 9.14
CA VAL A 77 0.35 -5.41 7.75
C VAL A 77 -0.52 -4.31 7.13
N VAL A 78 0.13 -3.38 6.45
CA VAL A 78 -0.53 -2.34 5.65
C VAL A 78 -0.01 -2.43 4.23
N GLY A 79 -0.95 -2.47 3.26
CA GLY A 79 -0.68 -2.51 1.83
C GLY A 79 -0.95 -1.17 1.14
N PHE A 80 -0.91 -1.19 -0.17
CA PHE A 80 -1.22 -0.08 -1.04
C PHE A 80 -1.77 -0.63 -2.37
N ASP A 81 -2.69 0.00 -2.98
CA ASP A 81 -3.38 -0.12 -4.27
C ASP A 81 -4.88 -0.35 -4.10
N GLY A 82 -5.35 -1.08 -3.09
CA GLY A 82 -6.77 -1.44 -2.93
C GLY A 82 -7.20 -2.53 -3.91
N THR A 83 -6.33 -3.51 -4.15
CA THR A 83 -6.66 -4.64 -5.03
C THR A 83 -7.76 -5.51 -4.44
N THR A 84 -8.48 -6.26 -5.26
CA THR A 84 -9.54 -7.17 -4.78
C THR A 84 -9.02 -8.13 -3.72
N GLU A 85 -7.83 -8.71 -3.90
CA GLU A 85 -7.24 -9.61 -2.91
C GLU A 85 -6.76 -8.86 -1.66
N GLY A 86 -6.25 -7.62 -1.82
CA GLY A 86 -5.91 -6.74 -0.70
C GLY A 86 -7.13 -6.41 0.15
N LEU A 87 -8.26 -6.02 -0.49
CA LEU A 87 -9.52 -5.76 0.19
C LEU A 87 -10.04 -6.99 0.94
N SER A 88 -9.98 -8.18 0.31
CA SER A 88 -10.35 -9.43 0.97
C SER A 88 -9.47 -9.73 2.20
N ALA A 89 -8.17 -9.46 2.12
CA ALA A 89 -7.27 -9.63 3.26
C ALA A 89 -7.56 -8.65 4.41
N VAL A 90 -8.07 -7.45 4.10
CA VAL A 90 -8.55 -6.48 5.11
C VAL A 90 -9.84 -6.99 5.76
N GLU A 91 -10.81 -7.48 4.96
CA GLU A 91 -12.07 -8.03 5.45
C GLU A 91 -11.84 -9.25 6.36
N ASP A 92 -10.91 -10.14 5.99
CA ASP A 92 -10.51 -11.31 6.78
C ASP A 92 -9.71 -10.95 8.06
N GLY A 93 -9.37 -9.67 8.27
CA GLY A 93 -8.58 -9.21 9.41
C GLY A 93 -7.10 -9.61 9.37
N ARG A 94 -6.60 -10.12 8.26
CA ARG A 94 -5.19 -10.48 8.06
C ARG A 94 -4.32 -9.26 7.73
N MET A 95 -4.89 -8.27 7.07
CA MET A 95 -4.29 -6.98 6.80
C MET A 95 -5.09 -5.88 7.52
N LEU A 96 -4.41 -4.94 8.16
CA LEU A 96 -5.07 -3.84 8.87
C LEU A 96 -5.76 -2.87 7.92
N ALA A 97 -5.07 -2.52 6.85
CA ALA A 97 -5.56 -1.58 5.85
C ALA A 97 -4.79 -1.70 4.53
N THR A 98 -5.40 -1.23 3.46
CA THR A 98 -4.71 -0.88 2.22
C THR A 98 -5.02 0.57 1.85
N ILE A 99 -4.07 1.24 1.22
CA ILE A 99 -4.26 2.60 0.69
C ILE A 99 -4.75 2.48 -0.75
N ALA A 100 -6.07 2.56 -0.93
CA ALA A 100 -6.71 2.38 -2.23
C ALA A 100 -6.51 3.59 -3.13
N GLN A 101 -6.11 3.33 -4.36
CA GLN A 101 -6.14 4.29 -5.45
C GLN A 101 -7.57 4.41 -5.99
N GLN A 102 -7.86 5.51 -6.69
CA GLN A 102 -9.15 5.73 -7.36
C GLN A 102 -8.98 5.64 -8.90
N PRO A 103 -8.89 4.43 -9.48
CA PRO A 103 -8.57 4.25 -10.89
C PRO A 103 -9.61 4.84 -11.84
N GLU A 104 -10.88 4.84 -11.46
CA GLU A 104 -11.96 5.46 -12.25
C GLU A 104 -11.77 6.98 -12.32
N GLU A 105 -11.49 7.63 -11.19
CA GLU A 105 -11.22 9.06 -11.13
C GLU A 105 -9.95 9.42 -11.89
N LEU A 106 -8.88 8.62 -11.75
CA LEU A 106 -7.63 8.79 -12.51
C LEU A 106 -7.90 8.74 -14.02
N GLY A 107 -8.70 7.77 -14.48
CA GLY A 107 -9.10 7.65 -15.87
C GLY A 107 -9.95 8.82 -16.36
N ALA A 108 -10.94 9.25 -15.57
CA ALA A 108 -11.79 10.39 -15.88
C ALA A 108 -10.98 11.69 -16.02
N ARG A 109 -10.11 11.98 -15.06
CA ARG A 109 -9.23 13.15 -15.10
C ARG A 109 -8.29 13.15 -16.29
N ALA A 110 -7.71 12.01 -16.65
CA ALA A 110 -6.84 11.91 -17.81
C ALA A 110 -7.60 12.27 -19.12
N VAL A 111 -8.85 11.81 -19.27
CA VAL A 111 -9.69 12.14 -20.43
C VAL A 111 -10.08 13.62 -20.44
N GLU A 112 -10.43 14.19 -19.28
CA GLU A 112 -10.78 15.61 -19.15
C GLU A 112 -9.63 16.51 -19.59
N GLU A 113 -8.40 16.26 -19.12
CA GLU A 113 -7.22 17.03 -19.50
C GLU A 113 -6.86 16.86 -20.99
N ALA A 114 -6.96 15.64 -21.52
CA ALA A 114 -6.77 15.42 -22.95
C ALA A 114 -7.80 16.18 -23.79
N ALA A 115 -9.05 16.21 -23.37
CA ALA A 115 -10.11 16.96 -24.07
C ALA A 115 -9.89 18.48 -24.06
N LYS A 116 -9.35 19.05 -22.97
CA LYS A 116 -8.93 20.46 -22.91
C LYS A 116 -7.89 20.76 -23.98
N LEU A 117 -6.82 19.96 -24.05
CA LEU A 117 -5.77 20.12 -25.05
C LEU A 117 -6.29 20.04 -26.49
N LEU A 118 -7.22 19.10 -26.77
CA LEU A 118 -7.82 18.96 -28.11
C LEU A 118 -8.67 20.17 -28.51
N ARG A 119 -9.21 20.90 -27.55
CA ARG A 119 -9.94 22.16 -27.77
C ARG A 119 -9.03 23.38 -27.84
N GLY A 120 -7.72 23.22 -27.67
CA GLY A 120 -6.75 24.31 -27.60
C GLY A 120 -6.80 25.10 -26.29
N GLU A 121 -7.33 24.51 -25.26
CA GLU A 121 -7.33 25.04 -23.89
C GLU A 121 -6.07 24.59 -23.14
N ASP A 122 -5.70 25.29 -22.08
CA ASP A 122 -4.60 24.87 -21.21
C ASP A 122 -5.02 23.67 -20.36
N ALA A 123 -4.17 22.64 -20.28
CA ALA A 123 -4.31 21.52 -19.36
C ALA A 123 -3.44 21.75 -18.12
N GLU A 124 -3.87 21.20 -16.99
CA GLU A 124 -3.08 21.22 -15.77
C GLU A 124 -1.87 20.29 -15.89
N ALA A 125 -0.69 20.75 -15.45
CA ALA A 125 0.52 19.94 -15.48
C ALA A 125 0.48 18.76 -14.47
N GLU A 126 -0.24 18.93 -13.37
CA GLU A 126 -0.45 17.95 -12.32
C GLU A 126 -1.90 18.00 -11.85
N VAL A 127 -2.58 16.87 -11.90
CA VAL A 127 -3.95 16.70 -11.42
C VAL A 127 -3.94 15.67 -10.30
N PRO A 128 -3.88 16.10 -9.03
CA PRO A 128 -3.86 15.16 -7.92
C PRO A 128 -5.21 14.44 -7.78
N VAL A 129 -5.15 13.13 -7.59
CA VAL A 129 -6.30 12.30 -7.19
C VAL A 129 -6.00 11.73 -5.81
N GLU A 130 -6.91 11.94 -4.88
CA GLU A 130 -6.76 11.49 -3.51
C GLU A 130 -6.75 9.95 -3.42
N VAL A 131 -6.01 9.42 -2.46
CA VAL A 131 -6.06 8.00 -2.08
C VAL A 131 -6.93 7.83 -0.85
N VAL A 132 -7.47 6.64 -0.66
CA VAL A 132 -8.37 6.34 0.47
C VAL A 132 -7.80 5.23 1.32
N THR A 133 -7.74 5.43 2.64
CA THR A 133 -7.42 4.35 3.57
C THR A 133 -8.63 3.43 3.71
N VAL A 134 -8.49 2.19 3.27
CA VAL A 134 -9.50 1.16 3.43
C VAL A 134 -9.09 0.22 4.55
N SER A 135 -9.94 0.13 5.56
CA SER A 135 -9.80 -0.73 6.74
C SER A 135 -11.07 -1.55 6.95
N SER A 136 -11.13 -2.34 8.02
CA SER A 136 -12.36 -3.07 8.42
C SER A 136 -13.59 -2.17 8.56
N ASP A 137 -13.41 -0.88 8.82
CA ASP A 137 -14.52 0.04 9.07
C ASP A 137 -15.27 0.44 7.79
N ASN A 138 -14.61 0.37 6.63
CA ASN A 138 -15.17 0.82 5.36
C ASN A 138 -14.92 -0.13 4.17
N VAL A 139 -14.31 -1.28 4.37
CA VAL A 139 -13.96 -2.21 3.27
C VAL A 139 -15.18 -2.67 2.49
N ALA A 140 -16.34 -2.77 3.13
CA ALA A 140 -17.59 -3.17 2.48
C ALA A 140 -18.05 -2.19 1.37
N ASP A 141 -17.60 -0.94 1.41
CA ASP A 141 -17.94 0.09 0.40
C ASP A 141 -17.06 -0.01 -0.85
N TYR A 142 -16.02 -0.87 -0.83
CA TYR A 142 -14.99 -1.01 -1.87
C TYR A 142 -14.97 -2.38 -2.57
N GLN A 143 -15.97 -3.23 -2.29
CA GLN A 143 -16.12 -4.58 -2.88
C GLN A 143 -17.10 -4.62 -4.04
#